data_8eb4af0254a29bc1d0bbca544d4d42c3
#
_entry.id   8eb4af0254a29bc1d0bbca544d4d42c3
#
_cell.length_a   1.000
_cell.length_b   1.000
_cell.length_c   1.000
_cell.angle_alpha   90.00
_cell.angle_beta   90.00
_cell.angle_gamma   90.00
#
_symmetry.space_group_name_H-M   'P 1'
#
loop_
_entity.id
_entity.type
_entity.pdbx_description
1 polymer ?
#
loop_
_entity_poly.entity_id
_entity_poly.type
_entity_poly.pdbx_seq_one_letter_code
_entity_poly.pdbx_strand_id
1 'polypeptide(L)'
;MANKDNSERIERYLREQMTPEENKAFLNDLRNNKELREEAQMMALLIKDMKEEQAKQDEAIKQKILTSKGNSTAKTIRLVKWIGSIAAMFVLLFGANQWYTSYKIDKIYDAYYTPYDASLVRGGDDETIKQELAELYNKVGTEENVTSVISRLQTIYDNVLSRNEDYQVYGNYSREIAWYLALAYIKDHNLDKAKELLKPLAEEGIAEAIELLNKMKDL
;
A
#
# COMPACT_ATOMS: atom_id res chain seq x y z
N MET A 1 24.50 14.20 5.28
CA MET A 1 24.32 15.58 4.76
C MET A 1 23.00 15.75 3.98
N ALA A 2 22.57 14.79 3.16
CA ALA A 2 21.32 14.88 2.39
C ALA A 2 20.04 15.07 3.24
N ASN A 3 19.96 14.43 4.40
CA ASN A 3 18.77 14.48 5.28
C ASN A 3 18.49 15.88 5.86
N LYS A 4 19.52 16.67 6.16
CA LYS A 4 19.36 18.04 6.71
C LYS A 4 18.83 19.02 5.66
N ASP A 5 19.24 18.85 4.40
CA ASP A 5 18.79 19.68 3.28
C ASP A 5 17.31 19.41 2.94
N ASN A 6 16.90 18.15 2.96
CA ASN A 6 15.52 17.76 2.75
C ASN A 6 14.58 18.31 3.83
N SER A 7 14.96 18.18 5.10
CA SER A 7 14.16 18.69 6.23
C SER A 7 13.95 20.20 6.16
N GLU A 8 15.00 20.96 5.79
CA GLU A 8 14.89 22.41 5.61
C GLU A 8 14.00 22.78 4.42
N ARG A 9 14.08 22.05 3.31
CA ARG A 9 13.21 22.24 2.15
C ARG A 9 11.75 21.94 2.48
N ILE A 10 11.49 20.85 3.21
CA ILE A 10 10.15 20.48 3.68
C ILE A 10 9.61 21.57 4.61
N GLU A 11 10.42 22.08 5.56
CA GLU A 11 10.02 23.15 6.47
C GLU A 11 9.69 24.45 5.72
N ARG A 12 10.53 24.87 4.78
CA ARG A 12 10.30 26.06 3.93
C ARG A 12 9.02 25.92 3.11
N TYR A 13 8.75 24.73 2.58
CA TYR A 13 7.52 24.43 1.86
C TYR A 13 6.30 24.52 2.78
N LEU A 14 6.36 23.90 3.97
CA LEU A 14 5.28 23.92 4.95
C LEU A 14 4.99 25.32 5.51
N ARG A 15 6.01 26.19 5.56
CA ARG A 15 5.88 27.59 5.98
C ARG A 15 5.55 28.56 4.84
N GLU A 16 5.37 28.04 3.61
CA GLU A 16 5.13 28.85 2.39
C GLU A 16 6.25 29.89 2.13
N GLN A 17 7.47 29.55 2.47
CA GLN A 17 8.64 30.38 2.28
C GLN A 17 9.39 30.07 0.98
N MET A 18 8.78 29.29 0.08
CA MET A 18 9.28 28.99 -1.25
C MET A 18 8.70 29.92 -2.30
N THR A 19 9.50 30.30 -3.29
CA THR A 19 9.01 30.96 -4.50
C THR A 19 8.13 30.01 -5.33
N PRO A 20 7.31 30.48 -6.26
CA PRO A 20 6.49 29.62 -7.13
C PRO A 20 7.35 28.60 -7.92
N GLU A 21 8.54 29.00 -8.35
CA GLU A 21 9.50 28.17 -9.08
C GLU A 21 10.09 27.08 -8.18
N GLU A 22 10.54 27.44 -6.98
CA GLU A 22 11.05 26.51 -5.96
C GLU A 22 9.97 25.50 -5.57
N ASN A 23 8.75 25.96 -5.41
CA ASN A 23 7.59 25.12 -5.05
C ASN A 23 7.31 24.08 -6.13
N LYS A 24 7.32 24.48 -7.41
CA LYS A 24 7.14 23.57 -8.55
C LYS A 24 8.27 22.54 -8.63
N ALA A 25 9.51 22.95 -8.40
CA ALA A 25 10.66 22.03 -8.37
C ALA A 25 10.55 21.06 -7.20
N PHE A 26 10.19 21.54 -6.00
CA PHE A 26 10.00 20.69 -4.82
C PHE A 26 8.90 19.64 -5.00
N LEU A 27 7.77 20.02 -5.60
CA LEU A 27 6.67 19.10 -5.92
C LEU A 27 7.09 18.03 -6.93
N ASN A 28 7.94 18.40 -7.90
CA ASN A 28 8.49 17.43 -8.84
C ASN A 28 9.47 16.46 -8.16
N ASP A 29 10.30 16.96 -7.26
CA ASP A 29 11.22 16.14 -6.46
C ASP A 29 10.44 15.18 -5.53
N LEU A 30 9.35 15.64 -4.91
CA LEU A 30 8.46 14.78 -4.12
C LEU A 30 7.86 13.61 -4.92
N ARG A 31 7.60 13.83 -6.22
CA ARG A 31 7.08 12.75 -7.10
C ARG A 31 8.16 11.71 -7.42
N ASN A 32 9.39 12.14 -7.58
CA ASN A 32 10.48 11.31 -8.11
C ASN A 32 11.42 10.75 -7.03
N ASN A 33 11.38 11.30 -5.80
CA ASN A 33 12.25 10.89 -4.70
C ASN A 33 11.44 10.27 -3.57
N LYS A 34 11.60 8.95 -3.39
CA LYS A 34 10.89 8.19 -2.36
C LYS A 34 11.27 8.62 -0.94
N GLU A 35 12.57 8.86 -0.69
CA GLU A 35 13.06 9.26 0.64
C GLU A 35 12.52 10.63 1.06
N LEU A 36 12.56 11.61 0.13
CA LEU A 36 11.99 12.94 0.38
C LEU A 36 10.49 12.86 0.68
N ARG A 37 9.79 11.97 0.01
CA ARG A 37 8.35 11.73 0.22
C ARG A 37 8.07 11.15 1.60
N GLU A 38 8.82 10.12 2.02
CA GLU A 38 8.68 9.50 3.33
C GLU A 38 8.99 10.49 4.45
N GLU A 39 10.03 11.29 4.30
CA GLU A 39 10.41 12.34 5.25
C GLU A 39 9.32 13.43 5.35
N ALA A 40 8.78 13.86 4.21
CA ALA A 40 7.67 14.81 4.16
C ALA A 40 6.37 14.25 4.79
N GLN A 41 6.08 12.96 4.60
CA GLN A 41 4.96 12.27 5.25
C GLN A 41 5.11 12.25 6.76
N MET A 42 6.29 11.87 7.26
CA MET A 42 6.55 11.82 8.68
C MET A 42 6.42 13.20 9.33
N MET A 43 6.93 14.24 8.67
CA MET A 43 6.81 15.63 9.14
C MET A 43 5.36 16.12 9.12
N ALA A 44 4.59 15.75 8.10
CA ALA A 44 3.15 16.08 8.02
C ALA A 44 2.34 15.39 9.13
N LEU A 45 2.66 14.14 9.48
CA LEU A 45 2.04 13.41 10.59
C LEU A 45 2.38 14.06 11.94
N LEU A 46 3.66 14.41 12.18
CA LEU A 46 4.07 15.11 13.40
C LEU A 46 3.35 16.45 13.56
N ILE A 47 3.19 17.20 12.48
CA ILE A 47 2.44 18.47 12.49
C ILE A 47 0.95 18.23 12.76
N LYS A 48 0.38 17.14 12.26
CA LYS A 48 -1.01 16.76 12.53
C LYS A 48 -1.21 16.44 14.01
N ASP A 49 -0.34 15.61 14.60
CA ASP A 49 -0.43 15.25 16.01
C ASP A 49 -0.23 16.47 16.93
N MET A 50 0.73 17.34 16.61
CA MET A 50 0.92 18.62 17.32
C MET A 50 -0.31 19.52 17.22
N LYS A 51 -1.02 19.53 16.10
CA LYS A 51 -2.26 20.30 15.92
C LYS A 51 -3.44 19.72 16.69
N GLU A 52 -3.57 18.41 16.76
CA GLU A 52 -4.61 17.79 17.56
C GLU A 52 -4.42 18.05 19.06
N GLU A 53 -3.17 18.08 19.54
CA GLU A 53 -2.88 18.52 20.90
C GLU A 53 -3.13 20.01 21.13
N GLN A 54 -2.73 20.87 20.18
CA GLN A 54 -3.03 22.31 20.23
C GLN A 54 -4.53 22.58 20.14
N ALA A 55 -5.27 21.86 19.30
CA ALA A 55 -6.72 22.01 19.20
C ALA A 55 -7.43 21.63 20.51
N LYS A 56 -6.95 20.60 21.22
CA LYS A 56 -7.45 20.25 22.56
C LYS A 56 -7.11 21.32 23.61
N GLN A 57 -5.94 21.93 23.52
CA GLN A 57 -5.56 23.07 24.39
C GLN A 57 -6.33 24.33 24.01
N ASP A 58 -6.57 24.60 22.72
CA ASP A 58 -7.35 25.74 22.25
C ASP A 58 -8.84 25.66 22.60
N GLU A 59 -9.43 24.45 22.65
CA GLU A 59 -10.78 24.27 23.19
C GLU A 59 -10.84 24.56 24.70
N ALA A 60 -9.84 24.14 25.46
CA ALA A 60 -9.72 24.46 26.87
C ALA A 60 -9.47 25.96 27.10
N ILE A 61 -8.73 26.63 26.20
CA ILE A 61 -8.51 28.09 26.20
C ILE A 61 -9.75 28.86 25.69
N LYS A 62 -10.46 28.32 24.67
CA LYS A 62 -11.76 28.90 24.23
C LYS A 62 -12.80 28.92 25.33
N GLN A 63 -12.89 27.86 26.13
CA GLN A 63 -13.78 27.89 27.31
C GLN A 63 -13.36 28.92 28.34
N LYS A 64 -12.06 29.24 28.48
CA LYS A 64 -11.55 30.31 29.34
C LYS A 64 -11.71 31.70 28.74
N ILE A 65 -11.70 31.85 27.43
CA ILE A 65 -11.83 33.13 26.71
C ILE A 65 -13.30 33.53 26.53
N LEU A 66 -14.22 32.58 26.43
CA LEU A 66 -15.67 32.87 26.42
C LEU A 66 -16.16 33.48 27.74
N THR A 67 -15.35 33.42 28.81
CA THR A 67 -15.59 34.11 30.06
C THR A 67 -14.89 35.45 30.18
N SER A 68 -14.04 35.88 29.21
CA SER A 68 -13.38 37.18 29.20
C SER A 68 -13.58 37.90 27.86
N LYS A 69 -14.42 38.94 27.84
CA LYS A 69 -14.65 39.87 26.72
C LYS A 69 -13.36 40.59 26.32
N GLY A 70 -12.94 40.44 25.03
CA GLY A 70 -11.91 41.29 24.47
C GLY A 70 -11.43 40.88 23.06
N ASN A 71 -11.64 41.77 22.09
CA ASN A 71 -11.39 41.69 20.66
C ASN A 71 -10.01 41.18 20.23
N SER A 72 -9.93 40.01 19.52
CA SER A 72 -8.86 39.76 18.54
C SER A 72 -9.15 38.57 17.58
N THR A 73 -10.34 38.50 17.00
CA THR A 73 -10.81 37.33 16.22
C THR A 73 -10.38 37.32 14.74
N ALA A 74 -9.90 38.41 14.18
CA ALA A 74 -9.65 38.53 12.73
C ALA A 74 -8.32 37.87 12.27
N LYS A 75 -7.28 37.91 13.10
CA LYS A 75 -5.96 37.35 12.73
C LYS A 75 -5.89 35.81 12.87
N THR A 76 -6.54 35.27 13.86
CA THR A 76 -6.57 33.82 14.16
C THR A 76 -7.36 33.03 13.11
N ILE A 77 -8.47 33.60 12.60
CA ILE A 77 -9.31 32.98 11.56
C ILE A 77 -8.56 32.91 10.20
N ARG A 78 -7.72 33.91 9.91
CA ARG A 78 -6.89 33.89 8.68
C ARG A 78 -5.83 32.81 8.72
N LEU A 79 -5.17 32.62 9.87
CA LEU A 79 -4.15 31.59 10.07
C LEU A 79 -4.74 30.16 9.96
N VAL A 80 -5.91 29.90 10.55
CA VAL A 80 -6.58 28.59 10.54
C VAL A 80 -7.06 28.22 9.13
N LYS A 81 -7.54 29.19 8.33
CA LYS A 81 -7.91 28.94 6.93
C LYS A 81 -6.71 28.59 6.05
N TRP A 82 -5.56 29.20 6.30
CA TRP A 82 -4.31 28.96 5.57
C TRP A 82 -3.73 27.58 5.85
N ILE A 83 -3.66 27.18 7.12
CA ILE A 83 -3.14 25.89 7.55
C ILE A 83 -4.02 24.73 7.05
N GLY A 84 -5.34 24.94 6.94
CA GLY A 84 -6.27 23.95 6.38
C GLY A 84 -6.03 23.66 4.90
N SER A 85 -5.60 24.67 4.11
CA SER A 85 -5.33 24.50 2.67
C SER A 85 -4.06 23.69 2.40
N ILE A 86 -3.02 23.83 3.23
CA ILE A 86 -1.77 23.07 3.10
C ILE A 86 -1.99 21.60 3.44
N ALA A 87 -2.68 21.30 4.54
CA ALA A 87 -3.03 19.94 4.90
C ALA A 87 -3.89 19.25 3.82
N ALA A 88 -4.84 19.98 3.23
CA ALA A 88 -5.65 19.47 2.13
C ALA A 88 -4.81 19.16 0.87
N MET A 89 -3.81 19.97 0.57
CA MET A 89 -2.92 19.76 -0.58
C MET A 89 -2.04 18.52 -0.37
N PHE A 90 -1.52 18.30 0.84
CA PHE A 90 -0.78 17.06 1.16
C PHE A 90 -1.68 15.83 1.08
N VAL A 91 -2.89 15.89 1.62
CA VAL A 91 -3.86 14.78 1.51
C VAL A 91 -4.17 14.48 0.05
N LEU A 92 -4.31 15.49 -0.80
CA LEU A 92 -4.55 15.28 -2.24
C LEU A 92 -3.32 14.70 -2.95
N LEU A 93 -2.11 15.19 -2.67
CA LEU A 93 -0.88 14.66 -3.29
C LEU A 93 -0.59 13.23 -2.85
N PHE A 94 -0.74 12.92 -1.56
CA PHE A 94 -0.51 11.58 -1.04
C PHE A 94 -1.65 10.63 -1.38
N GLY A 95 -2.89 11.07 -1.29
CA GLY A 95 -4.06 10.31 -1.72
C GLY A 95 -4.01 9.96 -3.20
N ALA A 96 -3.66 10.91 -4.06
CA ALA A 96 -3.52 10.69 -5.49
C ALA A 96 -2.37 9.70 -5.83
N ASN A 97 -1.23 9.78 -5.11
CA ASN A 97 -0.13 8.84 -5.33
C ASN A 97 -0.48 7.42 -4.85
N GLN A 98 -1.12 7.29 -3.70
CA GLN A 98 -1.56 6.00 -3.18
C GLN A 98 -2.65 5.38 -4.06
N TRP A 99 -3.60 6.19 -4.51
CA TRP A 99 -4.63 5.78 -5.46
C TRP A 99 -4.04 5.35 -6.81
N TYR A 100 -3.04 6.09 -7.33
CA TYR A 100 -2.35 5.74 -8.56
C TYR A 100 -1.55 4.43 -8.45
N THR A 101 -0.88 4.21 -7.32
CA THR A 101 -0.17 2.96 -7.04
C THR A 101 -1.14 1.80 -6.91
N SER A 102 -2.25 1.96 -6.16
CA SER A 102 -3.31 0.96 -6.07
C SER A 102 -3.88 0.61 -7.45
N TYR A 103 -4.20 1.61 -8.26
CA TYR A 103 -4.68 1.40 -9.62
C TYR A 103 -3.69 0.63 -10.51
N LYS A 104 -2.38 0.88 -10.37
CA LYS A 104 -1.36 0.10 -11.09
C LYS A 104 -1.30 -1.35 -10.61
N ILE A 105 -1.41 -1.57 -9.31
CA ILE A 105 -1.42 -2.91 -8.71
C ILE A 105 -2.64 -3.69 -9.20
N ASP A 106 -3.83 -3.09 -9.16
CA ASP A 106 -5.06 -3.69 -9.67
C ASP A 106 -4.95 -4.07 -11.15
N LYS A 107 -4.37 -3.18 -11.97
CA LYS A 107 -4.11 -3.49 -13.40
C LYS A 107 -3.14 -4.65 -13.60
N ILE A 108 -2.12 -4.76 -12.77
CA ILE A 108 -1.19 -5.89 -12.82
C ILE A 108 -1.94 -7.16 -12.44
N TYR A 109 -2.71 -7.13 -11.34
CA TYR A 109 -3.52 -8.27 -10.93
C TYR A 109 -4.46 -8.73 -12.06
N ASP A 110 -5.23 -7.82 -12.64
CA ASP A 110 -6.18 -8.11 -13.73
C ASP A 110 -5.50 -8.70 -14.99
N ALA A 111 -4.26 -8.29 -15.26
CA ALA A 111 -3.51 -8.77 -16.42
C ALA A 111 -2.99 -10.22 -16.26
N TYR A 112 -2.79 -10.68 -15.02
CA TYR A 112 -2.19 -11.99 -14.74
C TYR A 112 -3.16 -12.97 -14.08
N TYR A 113 -4.26 -12.50 -13.53
CA TYR A 113 -5.27 -13.38 -12.97
C TYR A 113 -6.08 -14.03 -14.10
N THR A 114 -6.12 -15.35 -14.09
CA THR A 114 -7.03 -16.15 -14.92
C THR A 114 -7.82 -17.09 -14.02
N PRO A 115 -9.16 -17.22 -14.22
CA PRO A 115 -9.93 -18.22 -13.52
C PRO A 115 -9.37 -19.61 -13.74
N TYR A 116 -9.26 -20.37 -12.66
CA TYR A 116 -8.73 -21.72 -12.73
C TYR A 116 -9.80 -22.70 -13.22
N ASP A 117 -9.48 -23.48 -14.26
CA ASP A 117 -10.33 -24.53 -14.76
C ASP A 117 -9.75 -25.89 -14.37
N ALA A 118 -10.34 -26.52 -13.35
CA ALA A 118 -9.93 -27.83 -12.86
C ALA A 118 -10.02 -28.94 -13.92
N SER A 119 -10.84 -28.78 -14.96
CA SER A 119 -11.01 -29.76 -16.03
C SER A 119 -9.78 -29.87 -16.95
N LEU A 120 -8.96 -28.81 -17.00
CA LEU A 120 -7.77 -28.76 -17.85
C LEU A 120 -6.54 -29.42 -17.20
N VAL A 121 -6.57 -29.69 -15.89
CA VAL A 121 -5.44 -30.28 -15.17
C VAL A 121 -5.52 -31.79 -15.22
N ARG A 122 -4.68 -32.37 -16.08
CA ARG A 122 -4.44 -33.82 -16.14
C ARG A 122 -3.37 -34.19 -15.12
N GLY A 123 -3.77 -34.98 -14.11
CA GLY A 123 -2.84 -35.59 -13.16
C GLY A 123 -3.08 -35.17 -11.72
N GLY A 124 -3.21 -36.16 -10.88
CA GLY A 124 -3.54 -36.05 -9.45
C GLY A 124 -4.75 -36.94 -9.16
N ASP A 125 -4.55 -37.94 -8.31
CA ASP A 125 -5.55 -38.99 -8.06
C ASP A 125 -6.68 -38.51 -7.13
N ASP A 126 -6.62 -37.25 -6.59
CA ASP A 126 -7.61 -36.74 -5.65
C ASP A 126 -8.41 -35.59 -6.25
N GLU A 127 -9.58 -35.92 -6.76
CA GLU A 127 -10.55 -34.96 -7.33
C GLU A 127 -11.03 -33.96 -6.28
N THR A 128 -11.07 -34.35 -5.00
CA THR A 128 -11.49 -33.47 -3.89
C THR A 128 -10.50 -32.33 -3.68
N ILE A 129 -9.20 -32.63 -3.75
CA ILE A 129 -8.12 -31.62 -3.62
C ILE A 129 -8.16 -30.65 -4.80
N LYS A 130 -8.37 -31.15 -6.02
CA LYS A 130 -8.49 -30.29 -7.21
C LYS A 130 -9.67 -29.33 -7.08
N GLN A 131 -10.81 -29.81 -6.61
CA GLN A 131 -11.98 -28.98 -6.42
C GLN A 131 -11.77 -27.93 -5.31
N GLU A 132 -11.16 -28.30 -4.17
CA GLU A 132 -10.81 -27.36 -3.10
C GLU A 132 -9.90 -26.25 -3.62
N LEU A 133 -8.81 -26.62 -4.31
CA LEU A 133 -7.86 -25.67 -4.85
C LEU A 133 -8.50 -24.77 -5.93
N ALA A 134 -9.30 -25.35 -6.83
CA ALA A 134 -10.02 -24.58 -7.84
C ALA A 134 -10.98 -23.57 -7.21
N GLU A 135 -11.67 -23.95 -6.15
CA GLU A 135 -12.54 -23.03 -5.41
C GLU A 135 -11.75 -21.88 -4.78
N LEU A 136 -10.61 -22.21 -4.12
CA LEU A 136 -9.74 -21.19 -3.51
C LEU A 136 -9.16 -20.24 -4.57
N TYR A 137 -8.65 -20.76 -5.69
CA TYR A 137 -8.09 -19.95 -6.77
C TYR A 137 -9.13 -19.04 -7.41
N ASN A 138 -10.35 -19.54 -7.63
CA ASN A 138 -11.44 -18.74 -8.18
C ASN A 138 -11.94 -17.68 -7.19
N LYS A 139 -11.91 -17.96 -5.88
CA LYS A 139 -12.21 -16.96 -4.84
C LYS A 139 -11.22 -15.80 -4.84
N VAL A 140 -9.97 -15.99 -5.23
CA VAL A 140 -9.03 -14.87 -5.41
C VAL A 140 -9.57 -13.85 -6.41
N GLY A 141 -10.26 -14.30 -7.48
CA GLY A 141 -10.88 -13.42 -8.46
C GLY A 141 -12.17 -12.76 -8.01
N THR A 142 -13.01 -13.49 -7.28
CA THR A 142 -14.41 -13.11 -7.02
C THR A 142 -14.63 -12.41 -5.68
N GLU A 143 -13.80 -12.66 -4.67
CA GLU A 143 -13.96 -12.04 -3.35
C GLU A 143 -13.33 -10.64 -3.31
N GLU A 144 -14.04 -9.65 -2.76
CA GLU A 144 -13.49 -8.32 -2.49
C GLU A 144 -12.41 -8.38 -1.39
N ASN A 145 -12.64 -9.21 -0.36
CA ASN A 145 -11.68 -9.43 0.72
C ASN A 145 -11.07 -10.84 0.60
N VAL A 146 -9.81 -10.88 0.18
CA VAL A 146 -9.07 -12.13 -0.05
C VAL A 146 -8.33 -12.65 1.18
N THR A 147 -8.47 -12.03 2.35
CA THR A 147 -7.71 -12.38 3.56
C THR A 147 -7.95 -13.83 3.99
N SER A 148 -9.18 -14.33 3.89
CA SER A 148 -9.53 -15.72 4.22
C SER A 148 -8.86 -16.71 3.26
N VAL A 149 -8.86 -16.37 1.97
CA VAL A 149 -8.24 -17.17 0.90
C VAL A 149 -6.72 -17.21 1.08
N ILE A 150 -6.10 -16.05 1.34
CA ILE A 150 -4.67 -15.93 1.66
C ILE A 150 -4.32 -16.83 2.83
N SER A 151 -5.07 -16.74 3.94
CA SER A 151 -4.81 -17.54 5.13
C SER A 151 -4.86 -19.04 4.84
N ARG A 152 -5.84 -19.51 4.06
CA ARG A 152 -5.97 -20.93 3.71
C ARG A 152 -4.87 -21.37 2.77
N LEU A 153 -4.61 -20.65 1.67
CA LEU A 153 -3.53 -20.97 0.72
C LEU A 153 -2.16 -20.93 1.38
N GLN A 154 -1.89 -19.94 2.24
CA GLN A 154 -0.64 -19.84 3.00
C GLN A 154 -0.45 -21.06 3.91
N THR A 155 -1.50 -21.47 4.63
CA THR A 155 -1.45 -22.65 5.50
C THR A 155 -1.10 -23.90 4.68
N ILE A 156 -1.75 -24.09 3.53
CA ILE A 156 -1.45 -25.24 2.65
C ILE A 156 0.00 -25.17 2.16
N TYR A 157 0.43 -24.01 1.66
CA TYR A 157 1.77 -23.81 1.11
C TYR A 157 2.88 -24.07 2.14
N ASP A 158 2.75 -23.52 3.35
CA ASP A 158 3.74 -23.67 4.43
C ASP A 158 3.84 -25.13 4.88
N ASN A 159 2.72 -25.86 4.95
CA ASN A 159 2.71 -27.27 5.30
C ASN A 159 3.31 -28.14 4.18
N VAL A 160 3.09 -27.80 2.91
CA VAL A 160 3.76 -28.48 1.78
C VAL A 160 5.26 -28.29 1.85
N LEU A 161 5.73 -27.05 2.08
CA LEU A 161 7.16 -26.74 2.20
C LEU A 161 7.83 -27.45 3.40
N SER A 162 7.13 -27.53 4.53
CA SER A 162 7.62 -28.23 5.73
C SER A 162 7.51 -29.77 5.63
N ARG A 163 7.02 -30.31 4.50
CA ARG A 163 6.80 -31.74 4.26
C ARG A 163 5.89 -32.40 5.30
N ASN A 164 4.87 -31.67 5.74
CA ASN A 164 3.86 -32.23 6.62
C ASN A 164 3.11 -33.36 5.91
N GLU A 165 3.05 -34.54 6.54
CA GLU A 165 2.47 -35.76 5.93
C GLU A 165 1.00 -35.58 5.54
N ASP A 166 0.23 -34.85 6.34
CA ASP A 166 -1.20 -34.56 6.07
C ASP A 166 -1.41 -33.67 4.83
N TYR A 167 -0.37 -32.96 4.37
CA TYR A 167 -0.42 -32.05 3.24
C TYR A 167 0.35 -32.53 2.00
N GLN A 168 0.88 -33.74 2.01
CA GLN A 168 1.62 -34.28 0.87
C GLN A 168 0.80 -34.36 -0.42
N VAL A 169 -0.50 -34.53 -0.29
CA VAL A 169 -1.45 -34.58 -1.43
C VAL A 169 -1.46 -33.26 -2.23
N TYR A 170 -1.13 -32.12 -1.60
CA TYR A 170 -1.03 -30.82 -2.26
C TYR A 170 0.35 -30.59 -2.91
N GLY A 171 1.32 -31.46 -2.70
CA GLY A 171 2.71 -31.29 -3.18
C GLY A 171 2.81 -31.11 -4.69
N ASN A 172 1.98 -31.84 -5.44
CA ASN A 172 1.94 -31.76 -6.90
C ASN A 172 1.40 -30.41 -7.42
N TYR A 173 0.74 -29.63 -6.57
CA TYR A 173 0.12 -28.33 -6.88
C TYR A 173 0.90 -27.17 -6.27
N SER A 174 2.10 -27.41 -5.73
CA SER A 174 2.88 -26.40 -5.00
C SER A 174 3.15 -25.13 -5.81
N ARG A 175 3.38 -25.26 -7.12
CA ARG A 175 3.61 -24.13 -8.05
C ARG A 175 2.34 -23.30 -8.26
N GLU A 176 1.23 -23.97 -8.50
CA GLU A 176 -0.07 -23.33 -8.69
C GLU A 176 -0.50 -22.64 -7.40
N ILE A 177 -0.31 -23.29 -6.24
CA ILE A 177 -0.60 -22.70 -4.93
C ILE A 177 0.25 -21.42 -4.73
N ALA A 178 1.56 -21.48 -4.99
CA ALA A 178 2.45 -20.34 -4.88
C ALA A 178 2.02 -19.19 -5.82
N TRP A 179 1.63 -19.52 -7.06
CA TRP A 179 1.18 -18.56 -8.05
C TRP A 179 -0.11 -17.82 -7.62
N TYR A 180 -1.17 -18.56 -7.28
CA TYR A 180 -2.44 -17.97 -6.87
C TYR A 180 -2.35 -17.27 -5.51
N LEU A 181 -1.51 -17.76 -4.60
CA LEU A 181 -1.20 -17.07 -3.35
C LEU A 181 -0.47 -15.74 -3.61
N ALA A 182 0.47 -15.71 -4.54
CA ALA A 182 1.13 -14.47 -4.95
C ALA A 182 0.13 -13.47 -5.55
N LEU A 183 -0.78 -13.93 -6.43
CA LEU A 183 -1.85 -13.08 -6.99
C LEU A 183 -2.80 -12.57 -5.90
N ALA A 184 -3.13 -13.40 -4.91
CA ALA A 184 -3.95 -12.99 -3.77
C ALA A 184 -3.25 -11.90 -2.94
N TYR A 185 -1.93 -12.00 -2.71
CA TYR A 185 -1.15 -10.96 -2.06
C TYR A 185 -1.04 -9.68 -2.90
N ILE A 186 -0.96 -9.78 -4.23
CA ILE A 186 -1.01 -8.58 -5.10
C ILE A 186 -2.36 -7.88 -4.93
N LYS A 187 -3.46 -8.62 -4.96
CA LYS A 187 -4.81 -8.08 -4.76
C LYS A 187 -4.99 -7.46 -3.36
N ASP A 188 -4.32 -8.01 -2.34
CA ASP A 188 -4.25 -7.45 -0.98
C ASP A 188 -3.21 -6.31 -0.85
N HIS A 189 -2.61 -5.89 -1.95
CA HIS A 189 -1.57 -4.85 -2.01
C HIS A 189 -0.30 -5.17 -1.21
N ASN A 190 -0.07 -6.42 -0.85
CA ASN A 190 1.11 -6.90 -0.14
C ASN A 190 2.18 -7.40 -1.13
N LEU A 191 2.83 -6.44 -1.80
CA LEU A 191 3.77 -6.75 -2.87
C LEU A 191 5.02 -7.48 -2.40
N ASP A 192 5.44 -7.28 -1.16
CA ASP A 192 6.65 -7.92 -0.63
C ASP A 192 6.44 -9.42 -0.50
N LYS A 193 5.33 -9.86 0.08
CA LYS A 193 4.97 -11.28 0.15
C LYS A 193 4.73 -11.91 -1.22
N ALA A 194 4.10 -11.16 -2.13
CA ALA A 194 3.95 -11.62 -3.51
C ALA A 194 5.30 -11.86 -4.18
N LYS A 195 6.27 -10.94 -4.03
CA LYS A 195 7.63 -11.09 -4.56
C LYS A 195 8.36 -12.30 -3.96
N GLU A 196 8.19 -12.57 -2.67
CA GLU A 196 8.79 -13.74 -2.01
C GLU A 196 8.32 -15.05 -2.64
N LEU A 197 7.03 -15.16 -2.98
CA LEU A 197 6.45 -16.35 -3.63
C LEU A 197 6.82 -16.47 -5.11
N LEU A 198 6.93 -15.35 -5.81
CA LEU A 198 7.24 -15.33 -7.25
C LEU A 198 8.71 -15.61 -7.54
N LYS A 199 9.64 -15.28 -6.63
CA LYS A 199 11.07 -15.50 -6.84
C LYS A 199 11.42 -16.97 -7.12
N PRO A 200 11.02 -17.97 -6.30
CA PRO A 200 11.28 -19.38 -6.59
C PRO A 200 10.69 -19.80 -7.94
N LEU A 201 9.48 -19.36 -8.28
CA LEU A 201 8.84 -19.67 -9.56
C LEU A 201 9.63 -19.12 -10.75
N ALA A 202 10.17 -17.91 -10.62
CA ALA A 202 11.01 -17.30 -11.63
C ALA A 202 12.37 -18.00 -11.77
N GLU A 203 12.95 -18.47 -10.66
CA GLU A 203 14.19 -19.26 -10.65
C GLU A 203 13.99 -20.64 -11.31
N GLU A 204 12.79 -21.19 -11.23
CA GLU A 204 12.40 -22.41 -11.98
C GLU A 204 12.15 -22.13 -13.48
N GLY A 205 12.20 -20.87 -13.92
CA GLY A 205 12.06 -20.48 -15.32
C GLY A 205 10.60 -20.25 -15.77
N ILE A 206 9.65 -20.06 -14.83
CA ILE A 206 8.27 -19.76 -15.16
C ILE A 206 8.20 -18.34 -15.73
N ALA A 207 7.88 -18.23 -17.04
CA ALA A 207 7.92 -16.97 -17.78
C ALA A 207 7.01 -15.89 -17.20
N GLU A 208 5.80 -16.26 -16.81
CA GLU A 208 4.81 -15.37 -16.20
C GLU A 208 5.31 -14.79 -14.86
N ALA A 209 6.00 -15.59 -14.05
CA ALA A 209 6.56 -15.12 -12.79
C ALA A 209 7.72 -14.14 -13.01
N ILE A 210 8.57 -14.39 -14.00
CA ILE A 210 9.67 -13.49 -14.38
C ILE A 210 9.10 -12.14 -14.86
N GLU A 211 8.11 -12.18 -15.74
CA GLU A 211 7.48 -10.97 -16.28
C GLU A 211 6.78 -10.16 -15.19
N LEU A 212 6.01 -10.84 -14.32
CA LEU A 212 5.30 -10.22 -13.21
C LEU A 212 6.25 -9.55 -12.22
N LEU A 213 7.35 -10.24 -11.84
CA LEU A 213 8.39 -9.64 -10.99
C LEU A 213 9.03 -8.39 -11.62
N ASN A 214 9.26 -8.40 -12.93
CA ASN A 214 9.82 -7.22 -13.62
C ASN A 214 8.84 -6.06 -13.60
N LYS A 215 7.54 -6.28 -13.86
CA LYS A 215 6.51 -5.23 -13.76
C LYS A 215 6.36 -4.67 -12.34
N MET A 216 6.56 -5.50 -11.32
CA MET A 216 6.51 -5.07 -9.92
C MET A 216 7.73 -4.25 -9.46
N LYS A 217 8.80 -4.16 -10.26
CA LYS A 217 9.95 -3.27 -9.98
C LYS A 217 9.62 -1.80 -10.28
N ASP A 218 8.65 -1.55 -11.14
CA ASP A 218 8.27 -0.22 -11.62
C ASP A 218 7.11 0.39 -10.80
N LEU A 219 6.73 -0.28 -9.69
CA LEU A 219 5.74 0.17 -8.72
C LEU A 219 6.37 0.87 -7.53
#